data_170ebf1ef80684aaaf4ad8d9293f68a5
#
_entry.id   170ebf1ef80684aaaf4ad8d9293f68a5
#
_cell.length_a   1.000
_cell.length_b   1.000
_cell.length_c   1.000
_cell.angle_alpha   90.00
_cell.angle_beta   90.00
_cell.angle_gamma   90.00
#
_symmetry.space_group_name_H-M   'P 1'
#
loop_
_entity.id
_entity.type
_entity.pdbx_description
1 polymer ?
#
loop_
_entity_poly.entity_id
_entity_poly.type
_entity_poly.pdbx_seq_one_letter_code
_entity_poly.pdbx_strand_id
1 'polypeptide(L)'
;MKEILYTNPLLTPEMEQHMDKLQVILSNPVVEAAYNQAVANVVPIIEPEGIKNLWFGTSIDDFLLYFRVWFTFLPSPDGELGGILPFTYFYRDNPAALYFLNYLKSKSANPRQYTCEIFDWTKEFILIRGQFMDSPDSTVYIEDWLNDPTTGMEDYIYPDWGFNSFNEFFTRELNLSANPRPIPNPQDDSIVVASADSQINFLEADLTLTTSLKVKTRQINVAELFAGSKYAQYFEGGTAVSCALMPYNYHHYHSPVNGKIVESQDLPGIYNGLSDETEWSNSRNMAESFTDFSIFEDFHRAYYIIETEQYGYVGLVAVGLNTISRIMPSLIHNESIFVSPGGMPIPIKKGEEMGHFAYGGSKYPTLPKRRI
;
A
#
# COMPACT_ATOMS: atom_id res chain seq x y z
N MET A 1 -20.06 1.72 12.62
CA MET A 1 -19.99 3.05 11.98
C MET A 1 -20.42 4.18 12.92
N LYS A 2 -21.61 4.11 13.56
CA LYS A 2 -22.01 5.21 14.46
C LYS A 2 -21.02 5.49 15.59
N GLU A 3 -20.36 4.50 16.17
CA GLU A 3 -19.36 4.69 17.24
C GLU A 3 -18.05 5.28 16.72
N ILE A 4 -17.64 4.99 15.48
CA ILE A 4 -16.47 5.57 14.83
C ILE A 4 -16.75 6.99 14.33
N LEU A 5 -18.00 7.32 14.01
CA LEU A 5 -18.41 8.58 13.41
C LEU A 5 -18.88 9.64 14.46
N TYR A 6 -18.80 9.35 15.77
CA TYR A 6 -19.31 10.28 16.80
C TYR A 6 -18.43 11.53 17.03
N THR A 7 -17.21 11.56 16.52
CA THR A 7 -16.40 12.76 16.55
C THR A 7 -16.48 13.44 15.20
N ASN A 8 -17.20 14.55 15.09
CA ASN A 8 -17.09 15.42 13.92
C ASN A 8 -15.73 16.15 14.01
N PRO A 9 -14.68 15.71 13.30
CA PRO A 9 -13.36 16.31 13.44
C PRO A 9 -13.39 17.73 12.89
N LEU A 10 -12.64 18.63 13.53
CA LEU A 10 -12.36 19.92 12.94
C LEU A 10 -11.42 19.70 11.75
N LEU A 11 -11.98 19.85 10.56
CA LEU A 11 -11.20 19.77 9.33
C LEU A 11 -10.54 21.11 9.03
N THR A 12 -9.38 21.07 8.40
CA THR A 12 -8.75 22.28 7.86
C THR A 12 -9.58 22.83 6.69
N PRO A 13 -9.44 24.11 6.34
CA PRO A 13 -10.14 24.67 5.17
C PRO A 13 -9.86 23.90 3.88
N GLU A 14 -8.67 23.34 3.69
CA GLU A 14 -8.31 22.52 2.53
C GLU A 14 -9.08 21.20 2.54
N MET A 15 -9.20 20.52 3.68
CA MET A 15 -9.98 19.31 3.83
C MET A 15 -11.48 19.55 3.58
N GLU A 16 -12.03 20.66 4.13
CA GLU A 16 -13.43 21.04 3.88
C GLU A 16 -13.68 21.29 2.39
N GLN A 17 -12.83 22.08 1.74
CA GLN A 17 -12.95 22.32 0.30
C GLN A 17 -12.88 21.01 -0.49
N HIS A 18 -12.08 20.05 -0.05
CA HIS A 18 -11.97 18.76 -0.72
C HIS A 18 -13.22 17.89 -0.49
N MET A 19 -13.84 17.96 0.69
CA MET A 19 -15.14 17.35 0.96
C MET A 19 -16.26 17.96 0.11
N ASP A 20 -16.26 19.28 -0.09
CA ASP A 20 -17.22 19.95 -0.97
C ASP A 20 -17.12 19.42 -2.43
N LYS A 21 -15.89 19.18 -2.92
CA LYS A 21 -15.68 18.55 -4.24
C LYS A 21 -16.31 17.15 -4.29
N LEU A 22 -16.15 16.32 -3.24
CA LEU A 22 -16.76 15.00 -3.18
C LEU A 22 -18.29 15.08 -3.23
N GLN A 23 -18.87 16.01 -2.46
CA GLN A 23 -20.31 16.23 -2.46
C GLN A 23 -20.82 16.62 -3.85
N VAL A 24 -20.10 17.47 -4.57
CA VAL A 24 -20.44 17.84 -5.96
C VAL A 24 -20.37 16.62 -6.89
N ILE A 25 -19.31 15.81 -6.79
CA ILE A 25 -19.19 14.57 -7.61
C ILE A 25 -20.35 13.62 -7.33
N LEU A 26 -20.68 13.40 -6.06
CA LEU A 26 -21.74 12.50 -5.64
C LEU A 26 -23.15 13.02 -5.96
N SER A 27 -23.32 14.32 -6.20
CA SER A 27 -24.60 14.91 -6.65
C SER A 27 -24.85 14.72 -8.15
N ASN A 28 -23.88 14.22 -8.91
CA ASN A 28 -24.10 13.81 -10.29
C ASN A 28 -25.05 12.59 -10.31
N PRO A 29 -26.22 12.65 -11.00
CA PRO A 29 -27.21 11.57 -10.96
C PRO A 29 -26.66 10.19 -11.38
N VAL A 30 -25.67 10.13 -12.26
CA VAL A 30 -25.04 8.87 -12.69
C VAL A 30 -24.18 8.29 -11.56
N VAL A 31 -23.43 9.15 -10.87
CA VAL A 31 -22.58 8.76 -9.73
C VAL A 31 -23.44 8.38 -8.53
N GLU A 32 -24.47 9.18 -8.24
CA GLU A 32 -25.43 8.89 -7.17
C GLU A 32 -26.13 7.54 -7.39
N ALA A 33 -26.59 7.26 -8.62
CA ALA A 33 -27.21 5.98 -8.93
C ALA A 33 -26.23 4.80 -8.77
N ALA A 34 -24.99 4.96 -9.19
CA ALA A 34 -23.96 3.94 -9.03
C ALA A 34 -23.63 3.73 -7.53
N TYR A 35 -23.55 4.81 -6.74
CA TYR A 35 -23.37 4.73 -5.30
C TYR A 35 -24.52 3.97 -4.63
N ASN A 36 -25.77 4.36 -4.93
CA ASN A 36 -26.93 3.70 -4.35
C ASN A 36 -26.96 2.20 -4.70
N GLN A 37 -26.53 1.84 -5.91
CA GLN A 37 -26.37 0.43 -6.30
C GLN A 37 -25.27 -0.26 -5.48
N ALA A 38 -24.13 0.41 -5.26
CA ALA A 38 -23.04 -0.13 -4.45
C ALA A 38 -23.50 -0.39 -3.01
N VAL A 39 -24.18 0.57 -2.39
CA VAL A 39 -24.74 0.41 -1.03
C VAL A 39 -25.78 -0.72 -0.96
N ALA A 40 -26.66 -0.80 -1.97
CA ALA A 40 -27.70 -1.85 -2.03
C ALA A 40 -27.10 -3.27 -2.16
N ASN A 41 -25.90 -3.40 -2.71
CA ASN A 41 -25.21 -4.67 -2.88
C ASN A 41 -24.26 -5.02 -1.73
N VAL A 42 -24.14 -4.18 -0.72
CA VAL A 42 -23.33 -4.50 0.47
C VAL A 42 -23.87 -5.72 1.16
N VAL A 43 -23.01 -6.72 1.37
CA VAL A 43 -23.42 -7.91 2.13
C VAL A 43 -23.69 -7.55 3.60
N PRO A 44 -24.79 -8.01 4.21
CA PRO A 44 -25.15 -7.61 5.57
C PRO A 44 -24.23 -8.22 6.63
N ILE A 45 -23.67 -9.39 6.34
CA ILE A 45 -22.77 -10.14 7.22
C ILE A 45 -21.51 -10.48 6.46
N ILE A 46 -20.37 -10.29 7.06
CA ILE A 46 -19.07 -10.68 6.55
C ILE A 46 -18.84 -12.14 6.97
N GLU A 47 -18.77 -13.03 6.01
CA GLU A 47 -18.52 -14.45 6.23
C GLU A 47 -17.03 -14.79 5.92
N PRO A 48 -16.41 -15.76 6.62
CA PRO A 48 -17.02 -16.66 7.60
C PRO A 48 -17.08 -16.10 9.04
N GLU A 49 -16.62 -14.89 9.31
CA GLU A 49 -16.46 -14.34 10.66
C GLU A 49 -17.77 -14.00 11.35
N GLY A 50 -18.88 -13.95 10.61
CA GLY A 50 -20.19 -13.58 11.13
C GLY A 50 -20.29 -12.10 11.58
N ILE A 51 -19.39 -11.24 11.09
CA ILE A 51 -19.32 -9.83 11.48
C ILE A 51 -20.39 -9.03 10.74
N LYS A 52 -21.15 -8.22 11.47
CA LYS A 52 -22.10 -7.31 10.86
C LYS A 52 -21.37 -6.24 10.02
N ASN A 53 -21.71 -6.17 8.73
CA ASN A 53 -21.15 -5.16 7.84
C ASN A 53 -21.69 -3.77 8.21
N LEU A 54 -20.79 -2.87 8.54
CA LEU A 54 -21.11 -1.51 8.97
C LEU A 54 -21.74 -0.65 7.87
N TRP A 55 -21.51 -1.01 6.61
CA TRP A 55 -22.05 -0.30 5.43
C TRP A 55 -23.46 -0.75 5.05
N PHE A 56 -23.95 -1.85 5.60
CA PHE A 56 -25.29 -2.33 5.27
C PHE A 56 -26.37 -1.34 5.74
N GLY A 57 -27.16 -0.85 4.79
CA GLY A 57 -28.24 0.11 5.06
C GLY A 57 -27.76 1.55 5.32
N THR A 58 -26.54 1.89 4.91
CA THR A 58 -26.01 3.25 4.98
C THR A 58 -26.50 4.11 3.80
N SER A 59 -26.25 5.41 3.88
CA SER A 59 -26.60 6.42 2.90
C SER A 59 -25.36 7.12 2.35
N ILE A 60 -25.55 7.95 1.34
CA ILE A 60 -24.50 8.81 0.80
C ILE A 60 -23.94 9.78 1.86
N ASP A 61 -24.78 10.22 2.79
CA ASP A 61 -24.34 11.09 3.89
C ASP A 61 -23.41 10.34 4.86
N ASP A 62 -23.67 9.05 5.09
CA ASP A 62 -22.78 8.21 5.90
C ASP A 62 -21.42 8.02 5.21
N PHE A 63 -21.40 7.91 3.89
CA PHE A 63 -20.17 7.81 3.11
C PHE A 63 -19.37 9.12 3.19
N LEU A 64 -20.02 10.26 3.02
CA LEU A 64 -19.39 11.57 3.19
C LEU A 64 -18.81 11.74 4.60
N LEU A 65 -19.60 11.38 5.62
CA LEU A 65 -19.16 11.45 7.00
C LEU A 65 -17.95 10.54 7.28
N TYR A 66 -17.91 9.36 6.68
CA TYR A 66 -16.78 8.46 6.78
C TYR A 66 -15.47 9.10 6.29
N PHE A 67 -15.48 9.71 5.12
CA PHE A 67 -14.29 10.39 4.60
C PHE A 67 -13.89 11.61 5.43
N ARG A 68 -14.85 12.35 5.99
CA ARG A 68 -14.54 13.43 6.94
C ARG A 68 -13.74 12.93 8.13
N VAL A 69 -14.19 11.84 8.75
CA VAL A 69 -13.49 11.22 9.88
C VAL A 69 -12.13 10.67 9.43
N TRP A 70 -12.06 10.08 8.24
CA TRP A 70 -10.84 9.45 7.76
C TRP A 70 -9.71 10.43 7.46
N PHE A 71 -9.99 11.69 7.16
CA PHE A 71 -8.93 12.69 6.99
C PHE A 71 -7.99 12.78 8.19
N THR A 72 -8.54 12.71 9.40
CA THR A 72 -7.79 12.87 10.66
C THR A 72 -7.74 11.59 11.49
N PHE A 73 -8.20 10.47 10.95
CA PHE A 73 -8.12 9.19 11.64
C PHE A 73 -6.66 8.80 11.89
N LEU A 74 -6.36 8.42 13.14
CA LEU A 74 -5.04 7.96 13.56
C LEU A 74 -5.10 6.49 13.98
N PRO A 75 -4.18 5.65 13.50
CA PRO A 75 -4.04 4.29 14.00
C PRO A 75 -3.64 4.29 15.48
N SER A 76 -4.16 3.34 16.23
CA SER A 76 -3.76 3.06 17.61
C SER A 76 -3.42 1.57 17.76
N PRO A 77 -2.59 1.17 18.74
CA PRO A 77 -2.23 -0.23 18.96
C PRO A 77 -3.43 -1.13 19.18
N ASP A 78 -4.41 -0.66 19.97
CA ASP A 78 -5.63 -1.41 20.29
C ASP A 78 -6.58 -1.57 19.11
N GLY A 79 -6.46 -0.68 18.12
CA GLY A 79 -7.33 -0.63 16.95
C GLY A 79 -6.64 -0.94 15.62
N GLU A 80 -5.42 -1.42 15.64
CA GLU A 80 -4.48 -1.68 14.52
C GLU A 80 -4.99 -1.35 13.10
N LEU A 81 -5.98 -2.10 12.62
CA LEU A 81 -6.59 -1.94 11.29
C LEU A 81 -7.98 -1.27 11.34
N GLY A 82 -8.42 -0.81 12.53
CA GLY A 82 -9.79 -0.33 12.76
C GLY A 82 -10.26 0.80 11.85
N GLY A 83 -9.34 1.60 11.30
CA GLY A 83 -9.65 2.64 10.32
C GLY A 83 -9.65 2.16 8.88
N ILE A 84 -9.04 1.02 8.60
CA ILE A 84 -8.88 0.44 7.27
C ILE A 84 -9.98 -0.58 6.99
N LEU A 85 -10.19 -1.53 7.90
CA LEU A 85 -11.15 -2.61 7.78
C LEU A 85 -12.58 -2.15 7.44
N PRO A 86 -13.15 -1.13 8.10
CA PRO A 86 -14.50 -0.70 7.77
C PRO A 86 -14.66 -0.30 6.31
N PHE A 87 -13.61 0.27 5.69
CA PHE A 87 -13.66 0.67 4.30
C PHE A 87 -13.57 -0.53 3.35
N THR A 88 -12.78 -1.55 3.69
CA THR A 88 -12.69 -2.78 2.89
C THR A 88 -14.02 -3.53 2.85
N TYR A 89 -14.80 -3.51 3.93
CA TYR A 89 -16.11 -4.15 3.98
C TYR A 89 -17.13 -3.56 2.99
N PHE A 90 -16.93 -2.33 2.53
CA PHE A 90 -17.74 -1.75 1.47
C PHE A 90 -17.54 -2.45 0.12
N TYR A 91 -16.33 -2.95 -0.11
CA TYR A 91 -15.92 -3.57 -1.38
C TYR A 91 -16.04 -5.09 -1.39
N ARG A 92 -16.15 -5.70 -0.21
CA ARG A 92 -16.17 -7.15 -0.10
C ARG A 92 -17.38 -7.75 -0.82
N ASP A 93 -17.11 -8.64 -1.78
CA ASP A 93 -18.11 -9.27 -2.64
C ASP A 93 -19.11 -8.30 -3.30
N ASN A 94 -18.66 -7.05 -3.50
CA ASN A 94 -19.46 -5.95 -4.02
C ASN A 94 -18.87 -5.36 -5.31
N PRO A 95 -19.09 -5.99 -6.48
CA PRO A 95 -18.57 -5.47 -7.74
C PRO A 95 -19.06 -4.06 -8.10
N ALA A 96 -20.23 -3.66 -7.60
CA ALA A 96 -20.77 -2.33 -7.82
C ALA A 96 -19.96 -1.26 -7.08
N ALA A 97 -19.37 -1.58 -5.92
CA ALA A 97 -18.51 -0.69 -5.18
C ALA A 97 -17.16 -0.45 -5.90
N LEU A 98 -16.65 -1.42 -6.63
CA LEU A 98 -15.44 -1.26 -7.44
C LEU A 98 -15.59 -0.17 -8.49
N TYR A 99 -16.81 0.09 -8.99
CA TYR A 99 -17.08 1.21 -9.88
C TYR A 99 -16.71 2.56 -9.26
N PHE A 100 -16.90 2.74 -7.96
CA PHE A 100 -16.57 3.97 -7.26
C PHE A 100 -15.09 4.24 -7.10
N LEU A 101 -14.29 3.17 -6.99
CA LEU A 101 -12.87 3.33 -6.75
C LEU A 101 -12.05 3.49 -8.02
N ASN A 102 -12.51 2.89 -9.12
CA ASN A 102 -11.56 2.46 -10.13
C ASN A 102 -11.96 2.76 -11.56
N TYR A 103 -13.09 3.35 -11.87
CA TYR A 103 -13.55 3.15 -13.21
C TYR A 103 -13.73 4.39 -14.03
N LEU A 104 -12.90 4.54 -14.97
CA LEU A 104 -12.77 3.73 -16.20
C LEU A 104 -11.29 3.37 -16.46
N LYS A 105 -10.96 2.12 -16.41
CA LYS A 105 -9.77 1.58 -17.03
C LYS A 105 -9.91 1.85 -18.54
N SER A 106 -9.34 2.94 -19.04
CA SER A 106 -9.18 3.13 -20.46
C SER A 106 -8.29 2.02 -21.00
N LYS A 107 -8.84 1.15 -21.83
CA LYS A 107 -8.09 0.12 -22.57
C LYS A 107 -7.21 0.74 -23.67
N SER A 108 -6.66 1.92 -23.45
CA SER A 108 -5.68 2.48 -24.37
C SER A 108 -4.34 1.79 -24.18
N ALA A 109 -3.59 1.62 -25.27
CA ALA A 109 -2.35 0.87 -25.36
C ALA A 109 -1.17 1.43 -24.51
N ASN A 110 -1.44 2.43 -23.66
CA ASN A 110 -0.51 2.96 -22.66
C ASN A 110 -1.01 2.58 -21.26
N PRO A 111 -0.11 2.16 -20.35
CA PRO A 111 -0.51 1.58 -19.10
C PRO A 111 -1.40 2.52 -18.29
N ARG A 112 -2.65 2.11 -18.10
CA ARG A 112 -3.57 2.48 -17.03
C ARG A 112 -3.75 3.99 -16.80
N GLN A 113 -4.43 4.68 -17.71
CA GLN A 113 -5.04 5.97 -17.39
C GLN A 113 -6.39 5.73 -16.67
N TYR A 114 -6.39 5.99 -15.38
CA TYR A 114 -7.61 6.13 -14.62
C TYR A 114 -8.19 7.52 -14.89
N THR A 115 -9.41 7.58 -15.40
CA THR A 115 -10.06 8.85 -15.80
C THR A 115 -11.43 9.01 -15.17
N CYS A 116 -11.51 8.79 -13.85
CA CYS A 116 -12.76 8.96 -13.12
C CYS A 116 -12.56 10.05 -12.07
N GLU A 117 -13.54 10.96 -11.96
CA GLU A 117 -13.48 12.08 -11.01
C GLU A 117 -13.27 11.62 -9.57
N ILE A 118 -13.84 10.48 -9.17
CA ILE A 118 -13.63 9.89 -7.84
C ILE A 118 -12.20 9.42 -7.66
N PHE A 119 -11.57 8.85 -8.69
CA PHE A 119 -10.18 8.46 -8.62
C PHE A 119 -9.27 9.68 -8.40
N ASP A 120 -9.48 10.76 -9.16
CA ASP A 120 -8.72 12.00 -9.00
C ASP A 120 -8.97 12.62 -7.63
N TRP A 121 -10.20 12.57 -7.15
CA TRP A 121 -10.56 13.01 -5.80
C TRP A 121 -9.84 12.17 -4.73
N THR A 122 -9.84 10.85 -4.85
CA THR A 122 -9.16 9.94 -3.90
C THR A 122 -7.64 10.20 -3.88
N LYS A 123 -7.05 10.44 -5.03
CA LYS A 123 -5.63 10.79 -5.13
C LYS A 123 -5.30 12.07 -4.37
N GLU A 124 -6.12 13.12 -4.51
CA GLU A 124 -5.95 14.37 -3.77
C GLU A 124 -6.24 14.18 -2.28
N PHE A 125 -7.28 13.41 -1.91
CA PHE A 125 -7.59 13.04 -0.54
C PHE A 125 -6.38 12.43 0.18
N ILE A 126 -5.70 11.48 -0.46
CA ILE A 126 -4.54 10.80 0.12
C ILE A 126 -3.37 11.76 0.30
N LEU A 127 -3.18 12.71 -0.61
CA LEU A 127 -2.15 13.74 -0.47
C LEU A 127 -2.43 14.67 0.72
N ILE A 128 -3.67 15.14 0.88
CA ILE A 128 -4.09 16.00 1.99
C ILE A 128 -3.99 15.23 3.31
N ARG A 129 -4.44 13.98 3.35
CA ARG A 129 -4.28 13.13 4.52
C ARG A 129 -2.81 12.93 4.88
N GLY A 130 -1.93 12.76 3.90
CA GLY A 130 -0.48 12.67 4.12
C GLY A 130 0.09 13.91 4.79
N GLN A 131 -0.39 15.11 4.45
CA GLN A 131 0.02 16.34 5.12
C GLN A 131 -0.41 16.35 6.60
N PHE A 132 -1.61 15.85 6.91
CA PHE A 132 -2.04 15.67 8.30
C PHE A 132 -1.12 14.67 9.04
N MET A 133 -0.80 13.55 8.42
CA MET A 133 0.09 12.54 9.02
C MET A 133 1.54 13.03 9.20
N ASP A 134 1.94 14.08 8.46
CA ASP A 134 3.23 14.77 8.60
C ASP A 134 3.16 15.93 9.64
N SER A 135 1.99 16.22 10.21
CA SER A 135 1.78 17.35 11.13
C SER A 135 1.88 16.93 12.59
N PRO A 136 2.15 17.88 13.52
CA PRO A 136 2.13 17.62 14.96
C PRO A 136 0.76 17.15 15.48
N ASP A 137 -0.34 17.49 14.80
CA ASP A 137 -1.68 17.06 15.19
C ASP A 137 -1.87 15.55 15.07
N SER A 138 -0.97 14.85 14.38
CA SER A 138 -1.00 13.39 14.22
C SER A 138 -0.28 12.61 15.34
N THR A 139 0.19 13.27 16.40
CA THR A 139 0.99 12.62 17.45
C THR A 139 0.19 11.96 18.58
N VAL A 140 -1.14 12.06 18.56
CA VAL A 140 -2.05 11.73 19.68
C VAL A 140 -1.82 10.35 20.28
N TYR A 141 -1.56 9.34 19.45
CA TYR A 141 -1.40 7.94 19.90
C TYR A 141 0.06 7.46 19.87
N ILE A 142 1.04 8.35 19.68
CA ILE A 142 2.46 7.92 19.63
C ILE A 142 2.89 7.30 20.94
N GLU A 143 2.50 7.86 22.09
CA GLU A 143 2.85 7.29 23.40
C GLU A 143 2.26 5.88 23.60
N ASP A 144 1.06 5.62 23.09
CA ASP A 144 0.46 4.29 23.16
C ASP A 144 1.28 3.29 22.33
N TRP A 145 1.72 3.68 21.13
CA TRP A 145 2.60 2.88 20.29
C TRP A 145 3.99 2.65 20.91
N LEU A 146 4.56 3.66 21.56
CA LEU A 146 5.86 3.54 22.23
C LEU A 146 5.81 2.56 23.42
N ASN A 147 4.67 2.45 24.08
CA ASN A 147 4.44 1.54 25.20
C ASN A 147 3.98 0.15 24.75
N ASP A 148 3.64 -0.04 23.48
CA ASP A 148 3.25 -1.35 22.94
C ASP A 148 4.49 -2.20 22.64
N PRO A 149 4.62 -3.38 23.29
CA PRO A 149 5.80 -4.23 23.11
C PRO A 149 5.94 -4.77 21.68
N THR A 150 4.87 -4.80 20.88
CA THR A 150 4.92 -5.26 19.48
C THR A 150 5.69 -4.29 18.58
N THR A 151 5.83 -3.03 19.01
CA THR A 151 6.57 -2.00 18.29
C THR A 151 8.08 -2.22 18.31
N GLY A 152 8.61 -2.88 19.38
CA GLY A 152 10.02 -3.22 19.51
C GLY A 152 10.95 -2.00 19.51
N MET A 153 10.59 -0.94 20.24
CA MET A 153 11.27 0.37 20.19
C MET A 153 12.76 0.32 20.56
N GLU A 154 13.21 -0.72 21.23
CA GLU A 154 14.64 -0.95 21.55
C GLU A 154 15.53 -1.11 20.31
N ASP A 155 14.94 -1.49 19.18
CA ASP A 155 15.64 -1.66 17.91
C ASP A 155 15.84 -0.36 17.12
N TYR A 156 15.17 0.73 17.54
CA TYR A 156 15.07 1.96 16.74
C TYR A 156 15.80 3.15 17.39
N ILE A 157 16.07 4.15 16.55
CA ILE A 157 16.53 5.45 17.03
C ILE A 157 15.32 6.21 17.58
N TYR A 158 15.41 6.61 18.86
CA TYR A 158 14.44 7.52 19.45
C TYR A 158 15.04 8.93 19.44
N PRO A 159 14.40 9.89 18.72
CA PRO A 159 14.90 11.26 18.68
C PRO A 159 14.86 11.93 20.05
N ASP A 160 15.87 12.75 20.42
CA ASP A 160 15.94 13.46 21.70
C ASP A 160 14.72 14.36 21.97
N TRP A 161 14.05 14.84 20.90
CA TRP A 161 12.86 15.69 20.95
C TRP A 161 11.54 14.91 20.78
N GLY A 162 11.60 13.58 20.72
CA GLY A 162 10.45 12.72 20.38
C GLY A 162 10.11 12.74 18.89
N PHE A 163 9.00 12.09 18.54
CA PHE A 163 8.46 12.14 17.18
C PHE A 163 7.51 13.31 17.02
N ASN A 164 7.69 14.12 15.97
CA ASN A 164 6.88 15.33 15.71
C ASN A 164 5.64 15.05 14.85
N SER A 165 5.50 13.85 14.30
CA SER A 165 4.35 13.43 13.52
C SER A 165 4.21 11.92 13.52
N PHE A 166 3.02 11.42 13.15
CA PHE A 166 2.81 9.98 13.03
C PHE A 166 3.67 9.37 11.92
N ASN A 167 3.86 10.07 10.79
CA ASN A 167 4.75 9.59 9.74
C ASN A 167 6.21 9.50 10.20
N GLU A 168 6.70 10.43 11.01
CA GLU A 168 8.06 10.33 11.57
C GLU A 168 8.21 9.08 12.44
N PHE A 169 7.21 8.75 13.27
CA PHE A 169 7.17 7.49 14.02
C PHE A 169 7.05 6.27 13.10
N PHE A 170 6.17 6.32 12.11
CA PHE A 170 5.89 5.20 11.22
C PHE A 170 7.09 4.82 10.34
N THR A 171 7.90 5.81 9.96
CA THR A 171 9.14 5.65 9.19
C THR A 171 10.40 5.68 10.06
N ARG A 172 10.27 5.33 11.34
CA ARG A 172 11.39 5.32 12.31
C ARG A 172 12.57 4.49 11.82
N GLU A 173 13.77 4.98 12.07
CA GLU A 173 15.01 4.36 11.62
C GLU A 173 15.55 3.34 12.63
N LEU A 174 16.15 2.27 12.12
CA LEU A 174 16.83 1.28 12.96
C LEU A 174 18.10 1.84 13.59
N ASN A 175 18.34 1.46 14.84
CA ASN A 175 19.63 1.70 15.49
C ASN A 175 20.70 0.73 14.96
N LEU A 176 21.31 1.10 13.85
CA LEU A 176 22.30 0.25 13.18
C LEU A 176 23.51 -0.11 14.05
N SER A 177 23.80 0.67 15.12
CA SER A 177 24.89 0.34 16.05
C SER A 177 24.60 -0.91 16.89
N ALA A 178 23.31 -1.21 17.13
CA ALA A 178 22.84 -2.41 17.78
C ALA A 178 22.72 -3.61 16.82
N ASN A 179 22.78 -3.35 15.50
CA ASN A 179 22.59 -4.34 14.43
C ASN A 179 21.34 -5.23 14.63
N PRO A 180 20.15 -4.64 14.79
CA PRO A 180 18.93 -5.36 15.14
C PRO A 180 18.42 -6.27 14.01
N ARG A 181 18.90 -6.06 12.79
CA ARG A 181 18.55 -6.87 11.59
C ARG A 181 19.83 -7.35 10.89
N PRO A 182 20.58 -8.32 11.53
CA PRO A 182 21.84 -8.78 10.97
C PRO A 182 21.61 -9.53 9.66
N ILE A 183 22.38 -9.18 8.64
CA ILE A 183 22.35 -9.89 7.36
C ILE A 183 23.22 -11.16 7.47
N PRO A 184 22.60 -12.37 7.40
CA PRO A 184 23.37 -13.61 7.46
C PRO A 184 24.17 -13.78 6.17
N ASN A 185 25.46 -14.11 6.33
CA ASN A 185 26.36 -14.42 5.22
C ASN A 185 26.22 -13.45 4.04
N PRO A 186 26.54 -12.14 4.21
CA PRO A 186 26.26 -11.11 3.20
C PRO A 186 26.97 -11.35 1.86
N GLN A 187 28.02 -12.19 1.85
CA GLN A 187 28.78 -12.53 0.63
C GLN A 187 28.32 -13.85 -0.01
N ASP A 188 27.38 -14.56 0.60
CA ASP A 188 26.84 -15.82 0.05
C ASP A 188 25.61 -15.52 -0.82
N ASP A 189 25.80 -15.48 -2.13
CA ASP A 189 24.74 -15.17 -3.08
C ASP A 189 23.70 -16.29 -3.23
N SER A 190 23.93 -17.46 -2.60
CA SER A 190 22.92 -18.52 -2.54
C SER A 190 21.82 -18.28 -1.48
N ILE A 191 21.99 -17.24 -0.64
CA ILE A 191 21.04 -16.90 0.41
C ILE A 191 20.25 -15.64 0.00
N VAL A 192 18.94 -15.78 -0.06
CA VAL A 192 17.98 -14.68 -0.20
C VAL A 192 17.52 -14.28 1.21
N VAL A 193 17.50 -12.98 1.53
CA VAL A 193 17.01 -12.47 2.81
C VAL A 193 15.62 -11.84 2.64
N ALA A 194 14.87 -11.72 3.74
CA ALA A 194 13.60 -11.01 3.75
C ALA A 194 13.81 -9.54 3.35
N SER A 195 12.94 -9.04 2.49
CA SER A 195 13.02 -7.65 2.03
C SER A 195 12.48 -6.64 3.05
N ALA A 196 11.72 -7.08 4.04
CA ALA A 196 11.12 -6.24 5.07
C ALA A 196 10.78 -7.06 6.31
N ASP A 197 10.58 -6.37 7.44
CA ASP A 197 9.90 -6.94 8.60
C ASP A 197 8.45 -7.16 8.24
N SER A 198 8.07 -8.41 8.00
CA SER A 198 6.78 -8.71 7.40
C SER A 198 6.31 -10.12 7.73
N GLN A 199 5.04 -10.35 7.52
CA GLN A 199 4.46 -11.68 7.56
C GLN A 199 4.35 -12.22 6.13
N ILE A 200 4.86 -13.43 5.89
CA ILE A 200 4.67 -14.11 4.61
C ILE A 200 3.22 -14.60 4.58
N ASN A 201 2.44 -14.08 3.67
CA ASN A 201 1.05 -14.46 3.50
C ASN A 201 0.79 -15.31 2.26
N PHE A 202 1.79 -15.43 1.38
CA PHE A 202 1.64 -16.16 0.14
C PHE A 202 3.00 -16.59 -0.42
N LEU A 203 3.06 -17.82 -0.94
CA LEU A 203 4.18 -18.34 -1.69
C LEU A 203 3.64 -19.14 -2.87
N GLU A 204 4.01 -18.76 -4.10
CA GLU A 204 3.65 -19.46 -5.32
C GLU A 204 4.92 -19.84 -6.10
N ALA A 205 5.02 -21.10 -6.46
CA ALA A 205 6.07 -21.62 -7.33
C ALA A 205 5.54 -21.83 -8.74
N ASP A 206 6.45 -22.02 -9.70
CA ASP A 206 6.14 -22.28 -11.10
C ASP A 206 5.24 -21.20 -11.73
N LEU A 207 5.59 -19.93 -11.48
CA LEU A 207 4.88 -18.80 -12.04
C LEU A 207 4.76 -18.89 -13.56
N THR A 208 3.59 -18.55 -14.07
CA THR A 208 3.41 -18.23 -15.48
C THR A 208 3.26 -16.71 -15.63
N LEU A 209 3.43 -16.17 -16.84
CA LEU A 209 3.20 -14.72 -17.06
C LEU A 209 1.80 -14.31 -16.60
N THR A 210 0.86 -15.24 -16.67
CA THR A 210 -0.51 -15.12 -16.16
C THR A 210 -0.80 -16.31 -15.27
N THR A 211 -0.36 -16.26 -14.02
CA THR A 211 -0.59 -17.37 -13.08
C THR A 211 -2.01 -17.35 -12.58
N SER A 212 -2.74 -18.43 -12.83
CA SER A 212 -4.06 -18.65 -12.24
C SER A 212 -3.89 -19.27 -10.87
N LEU A 213 -4.14 -18.50 -9.83
CA LEU A 213 -4.18 -19.05 -8.48
C LEU A 213 -5.39 -19.99 -8.39
N LYS A 214 -5.16 -21.24 -8.00
CA LYS A 214 -6.23 -22.25 -7.87
C LYS A 214 -7.25 -21.92 -6.78
N VAL A 215 -7.00 -20.90 -5.99
CA VAL A 215 -7.87 -20.43 -4.92
C VAL A 215 -8.69 -19.27 -5.44
N LYS A 216 -9.98 -19.48 -5.61
CA LYS A 216 -11.00 -18.48 -5.98
C LYS A 216 -10.87 -17.80 -7.36
N THR A 217 -10.39 -18.49 -8.40
CA THR A 217 -10.48 -18.07 -9.81
C THR A 217 -9.70 -16.80 -10.23
N ARG A 218 -8.72 -16.34 -9.48
CA ARG A 218 -7.99 -15.11 -9.78
C ARG A 218 -6.56 -15.37 -10.24
N GLN A 219 -6.00 -14.45 -10.99
CA GLN A 219 -4.72 -14.58 -11.68
C GLN A 219 -3.78 -13.44 -11.26
N ILE A 220 -2.57 -13.78 -10.80
CA ILE A 220 -1.49 -12.79 -10.75
C ILE A 220 -1.00 -12.60 -12.18
N ASN A 221 -1.11 -11.39 -12.68
CA ASN A 221 -0.54 -11.03 -13.96
C ASN A 221 0.86 -10.42 -13.76
N VAL A 222 1.89 -11.26 -13.83
CA VAL A 222 3.29 -10.83 -13.67
C VAL A 222 3.67 -9.76 -14.70
N ALA A 223 3.18 -9.89 -15.93
CA ALA A 223 3.45 -8.89 -16.96
C ALA A 223 2.82 -7.53 -16.61
N GLU A 224 1.61 -7.52 -16.07
CA GLU A 224 0.95 -6.30 -15.62
C GLU A 224 1.58 -5.74 -14.33
N LEU A 225 2.00 -6.61 -13.41
CA LEU A 225 2.66 -6.20 -12.17
C LEU A 225 3.91 -5.36 -12.45
N PHE A 226 4.67 -5.74 -13.48
CA PHE A 226 5.83 -5.01 -13.99
C PHE A 226 5.51 -4.06 -15.17
N ALA A 227 4.24 -3.67 -15.35
CA ALA A 227 3.80 -2.71 -16.37
C ALA A 227 4.27 -3.04 -17.81
N GLY A 228 4.34 -4.32 -18.15
CA GLY A 228 4.80 -4.77 -19.46
C GLY A 228 6.31 -4.64 -19.70
N SER A 229 7.10 -4.54 -18.62
CA SER A 229 8.56 -4.59 -18.73
C SER A 229 9.02 -5.81 -19.53
N LYS A 230 10.02 -5.61 -20.38
CA LYS A 230 10.66 -6.71 -21.13
C LYS A 230 11.25 -7.79 -20.23
N TYR A 231 11.51 -7.48 -18.97
CA TYR A 231 12.06 -8.42 -18.00
C TYR A 231 11.00 -9.34 -17.41
N ALA A 232 9.70 -9.02 -17.51
CA ALA A 232 8.62 -9.82 -16.94
C ALA A 232 8.66 -11.30 -17.37
N GLN A 233 9.05 -11.55 -18.63
CA GLN A 233 9.17 -12.91 -19.18
C GLN A 233 10.19 -13.81 -18.45
N TYR A 234 11.18 -13.23 -17.78
CA TYR A 234 12.21 -13.99 -17.05
C TYR A 234 11.73 -14.51 -15.71
N PHE A 235 10.54 -14.10 -15.25
CA PHE A 235 9.92 -14.64 -14.05
C PHE A 235 9.03 -15.86 -14.29
N GLU A 236 8.88 -16.29 -15.56
CA GLU A 236 8.18 -17.53 -15.89
C GLU A 236 8.93 -18.73 -15.32
N GLY A 237 8.22 -19.64 -14.64
CA GLY A 237 8.80 -20.76 -13.89
C GLY A 237 9.45 -20.35 -12.56
N GLY A 238 9.39 -19.08 -12.19
CA GLY A 238 9.94 -18.56 -10.94
C GLY A 238 9.02 -18.77 -9.74
N THR A 239 9.41 -18.16 -8.62
CA THR A 239 8.66 -18.19 -7.36
C THR A 239 8.33 -16.78 -6.91
N ALA A 240 7.08 -16.53 -6.52
CA ALA A 240 6.66 -15.28 -5.87
C ALA A 240 6.41 -15.50 -4.38
N VAL A 241 6.83 -14.51 -3.59
CA VAL A 241 6.54 -14.43 -2.15
C VAL A 241 5.85 -13.10 -1.91
N SER A 242 4.67 -13.14 -1.30
CA SER A 242 3.98 -11.95 -0.85
C SER A 242 4.21 -11.74 0.64
N CYS A 243 4.59 -10.52 1.00
CA CYS A 243 4.96 -10.11 2.34
C CYS A 243 4.10 -8.91 2.76
N ALA A 244 3.41 -9.02 3.87
CA ALA A 244 2.57 -7.97 4.39
C ALA A 244 3.19 -7.33 5.63
N LEU A 245 3.22 -6.00 5.65
CA LEU A 245 3.70 -5.22 6.77
C LEU A 245 2.52 -4.76 7.60
N MET A 246 2.55 -5.09 8.89
CA MET A 246 1.55 -4.65 9.87
C MET A 246 1.89 -3.24 10.39
N PRO A 247 0.92 -2.46 10.93
CA PRO A 247 1.17 -1.08 11.37
C PRO A 247 2.33 -0.92 12.37
N TYR A 248 2.60 -1.94 13.19
CA TYR A 248 3.70 -1.94 14.15
C TYR A 248 5.05 -2.29 13.55
N ASN A 249 5.11 -2.85 12.32
CA ASN A 249 6.36 -3.25 11.70
C ASN A 249 7.26 -2.07 11.33
N TYR A 250 8.49 -2.38 10.99
CA TYR A 250 9.44 -1.48 10.35
C TYR A 250 9.05 -1.32 8.87
N HIS A 251 8.67 -0.12 8.46
CA HIS A 251 8.09 0.14 7.13
C HIS A 251 9.10 0.46 6.04
N HIS A 252 10.36 0.08 6.22
CA HIS A 252 11.37 0.14 5.16
C HIS A 252 11.51 -1.20 4.46
N TYR A 253 11.92 -1.17 3.20
CA TYR A 253 12.20 -2.38 2.43
C TYR A 253 13.61 -2.34 1.85
N HIS A 254 14.23 -3.52 1.79
CA HIS A 254 15.65 -3.71 1.51
C HIS A 254 15.86 -4.72 0.38
N SER A 255 17.01 -4.66 -0.27
CA SER A 255 17.33 -5.63 -1.31
C SER A 255 17.48 -7.04 -0.71
N PRO A 256 16.77 -8.03 -1.25
CA PRO A 256 16.87 -9.42 -0.80
C PRO A 256 18.17 -10.11 -1.26
N VAL A 257 18.87 -9.54 -2.22
CA VAL A 257 20.01 -10.15 -2.93
C VAL A 257 21.11 -9.13 -3.26
N ASN A 258 22.32 -9.60 -3.53
CA ASN A 258 23.33 -8.81 -4.21
C ASN A 258 23.05 -8.74 -5.72
N GLY A 259 23.28 -7.60 -6.36
CA GLY A 259 23.05 -7.47 -7.79
C GLY A 259 23.14 -6.04 -8.33
N LYS A 260 22.41 -5.81 -9.40
CA LYS A 260 22.29 -4.49 -10.03
C LYS A 260 20.83 -4.23 -10.38
N ILE A 261 20.30 -3.10 -9.96
CA ILE A 261 18.97 -2.66 -10.43
C ILE A 261 19.11 -2.27 -11.89
N VAL A 262 18.46 -3.02 -12.77
CA VAL A 262 18.49 -2.81 -14.23
C VAL A 262 17.27 -2.06 -14.75
N GLU A 263 16.18 -2.09 -14.00
CA GLU A 263 14.95 -1.35 -14.28
C GLU A 263 14.16 -1.14 -13.00
N SER A 264 13.59 0.05 -12.85
CA SER A 264 12.64 0.34 -11.76
C SER A 264 11.70 1.46 -12.16
N GLN A 265 10.48 1.44 -11.65
CA GLN A 265 9.48 2.44 -11.96
C GLN A 265 8.47 2.58 -10.82
N ASP A 266 8.02 3.81 -10.59
CA ASP A 266 6.83 4.13 -9.81
C ASP A 266 5.61 4.14 -10.73
N LEU A 267 4.59 3.36 -10.39
CA LEU A 267 3.42 3.15 -11.20
C LEU A 267 2.18 3.67 -10.49
N PRO A 268 1.47 4.64 -11.09
CA PRO A 268 0.21 5.09 -10.53
C PRO A 268 -0.80 3.94 -10.50
N GLY A 269 -1.66 3.96 -9.50
CA GLY A 269 -2.71 2.97 -9.33
C GLY A 269 -3.75 3.44 -8.32
N ILE A 270 -4.64 2.54 -7.96
CA ILE A 270 -5.64 2.79 -6.92
C ILE A 270 -5.01 2.75 -5.54
N TYR A 271 -5.71 3.28 -4.56
CA TYR A 271 -5.22 3.40 -3.18
C TYR A 271 -6.05 2.57 -2.19
N ASN A 272 -7.20 2.09 -2.60
CA ASN A 272 -8.16 1.35 -1.78
C ASN A 272 -8.78 0.22 -2.61
N GLY A 273 -9.47 -0.72 -1.95
CA GLY A 273 -10.30 -1.72 -2.62
C GLY A 273 -9.87 -3.18 -2.46
N LEU A 274 -9.16 -3.49 -1.40
CA LEU A 274 -8.86 -4.87 -1.07
C LEU A 274 -10.13 -5.57 -0.60
N SER A 275 -10.52 -6.68 -1.26
CA SER A 275 -11.78 -7.36 -0.99
C SER A 275 -11.70 -8.45 0.08
N ASP A 276 -10.52 -9.01 0.34
CA ASP A 276 -10.34 -10.20 1.17
C ASP A 276 -9.49 -9.96 2.44
N GLU A 277 -9.33 -8.70 2.85
CA GLU A 277 -8.45 -8.31 3.96
C GLU A 277 -8.87 -8.91 5.31
N THR A 278 -10.17 -9.22 5.48
CA THR A 278 -10.70 -9.71 6.74
C THR A 278 -10.21 -11.12 7.09
N GLU A 279 -10.13 -12.02 6.12
CA GLU A 279 -9.57 -13.37 6.35
C GLU A 279 -8.12 -13.28 6.81
N TRP A 280 -7.40 -12.34 6.23
CA TRP A 280 -6.01 -12.08 6.48
C TRP A 280 -5.74 -11.51 7.88
N SER A 281 -6.52 -10.51 8.32
CA SER A 281 -6.32 -9.85 9.61
C SER A 281 -6.79 -10.69 10.81
N ASN A 282 -7.82 -11.52 10.64
CA ASN A 282 -8.40 -12.30 11.72
C ASN A 282 -7.66 -13.62 11.98
N SER A 283 -7.06 -14.23 10.95
CA SER A 283 -6.42 -15.53 11.11
C SER A 283 -5.13 -15.45 11.92
N ARG A 284 -4.46 -14.28 11.98
CA ARG A 284 -3.07 -14.13 12.43
C ARG A 284 -2.14 -15.23 11.89
N ASN A 285 -2.67 -16.11 11.07
CA ASN A 285 -2.01 -17.20 10.38
C ASN A 285 -2.12 -16.97 8.89
N MET A 286 -1.19 -16.19 8.38
CA MET A 286 -1.17 -15.75 6.98
C MET A 286 -1.03 -16.91 5.99
N ALA A 287 -0.52 -18.06 6.43
CA ALA A 287 -0.39 -19.27 5.58
C ALA A 287 -1.75 -19.85 5.17
N GLU A 288 -2.81 -19.51 5.88
CA GLU A 288 -4.19 -19.95 5.58
C GLU A 288 -5.04 -18.84 4.94
N SER A 289 -4.46 -17.66 4.78
CA SER A 289 -5.14 -16.54 4.13
C SER A 289 -5.32 -16.80 2.65
N PHE A 290 -6.56 -16.73 2.18
CA PHE A 290 -6.91 -16.81 0.77
C PHE A 290 -7.04 -15.42 0.14
N THR A 291 -6.28 -14.46 0.64
CA THR A 291 -6.31 -13.07 0.18
C THR A 291 -6.07 -13.00 -1.32
N ASP A 292 -6.89 -12.23 -1.98
CA ASP A 292 -6.82 -12.07 -3.42
C ASP A 292 -5.76 -11.04 -3.82
N PHE A 293 -4.65 -11.53 -4.31
CA PHE A 293 -3.54 -10.71 -4.78
C PHE A 293 -3.66 -10.24 -6.23
N SER A 294 -4.69 -10.67 -6.94
CA SER A 294 -4.85 -10.36 -8.37
C SER A 294 -5.11 -8.87 -8.64
N ILE A 295 -5.34 -8.08 -7.59
CA ILE A 295 -5.57 -6.64 -7.73
C ILE A 295 -4.33 -5.81 -7.40
N PHE A 296 -3.22 -6.40 -6.98
CA PHE A 296 -2.00 -5.65 -6.69
C PHE A 296 -1.43 -4.93 -7.91
N GLU A 297 -1.64 -5.47 -9.11
CA GLU A 297 -1.32 -4.78 -10.34
C GLU A 297 -2.19 -3.54 -10.61
N ASP A 298 -3.29 -3.37 -9.89
CA ASP A 298 -4.13 -2.18 -9.98
C ASP A 298 -3.73 -1.10 -8.97
N PHE A 299 -3.01 -1.46 -7.89
CA PHE A 299 -2.58 -0.51 -6.86
C PHE A 299 -1.39 0.35 -7.30
N HIS A 300 -1.28 1.53 -6.68
CA HIS A 300 -0.07 2.33 -6.71
C HIS A 300 1.09 1.49 -6.16
N ARG A 301 2.16 1.37 -6.94
CA ARG A 301 3.30 0.53 -6.60
C ARG A 301 4.59 1.02 -7.22
N ALA A 302 5.71 0.67 -6.60
CA ALA A 302 7.02 0.77 -7.22
C ALA A 302 7.60 -0.63 -7.44
N TYR A 303 8.25 -0.85 -8.57
CA TYR A 303 8.97 -2.10 -8.80
C TYR A 303 10.44 -1.87 -9.09
N TYR A 304 11.23 -2.88 -8.79
CA TYR A 304 12.66 -2.93 -9.01
C TYR A 304 13.02 -4.31 -9.58
N ILE A 305 13.75 -4.33 -10.68
CA ILE A 305 14.27 -5.56 -11.27
C ILE A 305 15.77 -5.58 -11.05
N ILE A 306 16.23 -6.57 -10.31
CA ILE A 306 17.62 -6.75 -9.91
C ILE A 306 18.21 -7.92 -10.71
N GLU A 307 19.22 -7.64 -11.50
CA GLU A 307 20.03 -8.65 -12.16
C GLU A 307 21.04 -9.22 -11.17
N THR A 308 21.09 -10.53 -11.05
CA THR A 308 21.95 -11.28 -10.13
C THR A 308 22.78 -12.30 -10.86
N GLU A 309 23.92 -12.72 -10.31
CA GLU A 309 24.72 -13.80 -10.87
C GLU A 309 24.12 -15.19 -10.60
N GLN A 310 23.47 -15.37 -9.44
CA GLN A 310 22.98 -16.65 -8.97
C GLN A 310 21.58 -16.99 -9.48
N TYR A 311 20.66 -16.02 -9.51
CA TYR A 311 19.23 -16.26 -9.75
C TYR A 311 18.71 -15.69 -11.08
N GLY A 312 19.57 -15.09 -11.91
CA GLY A 312 19.12 -14.32 -13.05
C GLY A 312 18.47 -13.02 -12.59
N TYR A 313 17.16 -12.92 -12.65
CA TYR A 313 16.44 -11.69 -12.23
C TYR A 313 15.62 -11.93 -10.96
N VAL A 314 15.72 -10.97 -10.03
CA VAL A 314 14.89 -10.89 -8.84
C VAL A 314 14.05 -9.62 -8.92
N GLY A 315 12.73 -9.74 -8.78
CA GLY A 315 11.79 -8.62 -8.76
C GLY A 315 11.35 -8.29 -7.35
N LEU A 316 11.43 -7.03 -6.95
CA LEU A 316 10.82 -6.51 -5.74
C LEU A 316 9.72 -5.54 -6.15
N VAL A 317 8.51 -5.71 -5.60
CA VAL A 317 7.37 -4.84 -5.85
C VAL A 317 6.85 -4.32 -4.52
N ALA A 318 7.02 -3.02 -4.29
CA ALA A 318 6.47 -2.32 -3.14
C ALA A 318 5.06 -1.82 -3.51
N VAL A 319 4.04 -2.35 -2.84
CA VAL A 319 2.62 -2.04 -3.11
C VAL A 319 2.06 -1.17 -2.00
N GLY A 320 1.54 0.00 -2.36
CA GLY A 320 0.88 0.89 -1.42
C GLY A 320 -0.58 0.52 -1.23
N LEU A 321 -1.04 0.44 0.01
CA LEU A 321 -2.41 0.07 0.38
C LEU A 321 -3.04 1.11 1.31
N ASN A 322 -4.34 1.35 1.16
CA ASN A 322 -5.22 2.00 2.15
C ASN A 322 -4.63 3.25 2.80
N THR A 323 -4.24 4.23 2.02
CA THR A 323 -3.60 5.49 2.46
C THR A 323 -2.13 5.39 2.88
N ILE A 324 -1.54 4.20 2.98
CA ILE A 324 -0.10 3.98 3.11
C ILE A 324 0.44 3.77 1.70
N SER A 325 0.47 4.84 0.94
CA SER A 325 0.80 4.81 -0.49
C SER A 325 1.89 5.79 -0.89
N ARG A 326 2.55 6.41 0.07
CA ARG A 326 3.78 7.16 -0.16
C ARG A 326 4.92 6.14 -0.19
N ILE A 327 5.34 5.73 -1.38
CA ILE A 327 6.45 4.82 -1.60
C ILE A 327 7.67 5.70 -1.87
N MET A 328 8.57 5.81 -0.91
CA MET A 328 9.74 6.68 -0.97
C MET A 328 10.97 5.84 -1.30
N PRO A 329 11.57 5.99 -2.48
CA PRO A 329 12.82 5.31 -2.79
C PRO A 329 13.97 5.91 -1.99
N SER A 330 14.85 5.06 -1.50
CA SER A 330 16.10 5.51 -0.90
C SER A 330 17.04 6.10 -1.95
N LEU A 331 17.97 6.93 -1.51
CA LEU A 331 19.00 7.48 -2.36
C LEU A 331 20.28 6.66 -2.21
N ILE A 332 20.71 6.00 -3.27
CA ILE A 332 22.02 5.35 -3.30
C ILE A 332 23.01 6.37 -3.87
N HIS A 333 24.06 6.70 -3.11
CA HIS A 333 25.06 7.72 -3.48
C HIS A 333 24.45 9.09 -3.85
N ASN A 334 23.38 9.50 -3.15
CA ASN A 334 22.60 10.73 -3.44
C ASN A 334 21.88 10.72 -4.80
N GLU A 335 21.74 9.59 -5.43
CA GLU A 335 20.97 9.42 -6.67
C GLU A 335 19.74 8.54 -6.40
N SER A 336 18.62 8.86 -7.06
CA SER A 336 17.42 8.03 -7.00
C SER A 336 17.70 6.63 -7.56
N ILE A 337 17.22 5.59 -6.88
CA ILE A 337 17.34 4.20 -7.34
C ILE A 337 16.39 3.85 -8.50
N PHE A 338 15.68 4.84 -9.06
CA PHE A 338 14.88 4.60 -10.26
C PHE A 338 15.76 4.55 -11.51
N VAL A 339 15.74 3.39 -12.16
CA VAL A 339 16.45 3.10 -13.41
C VAL A 339 15.43 2.96 -14.54
N SER A 340 15.40 3.94 -15.44
CA SER A 340 14.55 3.86 -16.64
C SER A 340 14.95 2.69 -17.55
N PRO A 341 14.03 2.13 -18.35
CA PRO A 341 14.36 1.10 -19.33
C PRO A 341 15.56 1.49 -20.19
N GLY A 342 16.62 0.66 -20.15
CA GLY A 342 17.88 0.94 -20.87
C GLY A 342 18.80 1.97 -20.20
N GLY A 343 18.47 2.42 -19.00
CA GLY A 343 19.33 3.27 -18.16
C GLY A 343 20.57 2.53 -17.65
N MET A 344 21.47 3.26 -16.99
CA MET A 344 22.67 2.66 -16.39
C MET A 344 22.25 1.87 -15.13
N PRO A 345 22.61 0.57 -15.04
CA PRO A 345 22.32 -0.23 -13.87
C PRO A 345 22.97 0.32 -12.59
N ILE A 346 22.27 0.23 -11.46
CA ILE A 346 22.75 0.68 -10.16
C ILE A 346 23.12 -0.54 -9.31
N PRO A 347 24.39 -0.69 -8.89
CA PRO A 347 24.78 -1.75 -7.96
C PRO A 347 23.98 -1.66 -6.65
N ILE A 348 23.53 -2.80 -6.13
CA ILE A 348 22.82 -2.92 -4.86
C ILE A 348 23.34 -4.13 -4.07
N LYS A 349 23.46 -3.99 -2.76
CA LYS A 349 23.87 -5.07 -1.88
C LYS A 349 22.67 -5.66 -1.15
N LYS A 350 22.78 -6.94 -0.83
CA LYS A 350 21.85 -7.64 0.05
C LYS A 350 21.70 -6.88 1.38
N GLY A 351 20.45 -6.59 1.78
CA GLY A 351 20.14 -5.82 2.97
C GLY A 351 20.29 -4.31 2.83
N GLU A 352 20.73 -3.80 1.69
CA GLU A 352 20.77 -2.35 1.43
C GLU A 352 19.35 -1.80 1.28
N GLU A 353 19.06 -0.69 1.96
CA GLU A 353 17.74 -0.07 1.93
C GLU A 353 17.39 0.43 0.53
N MET A 354 16.22 0.07 0.06
CA MET A 354 15.69 0.48 -1.24
C MET A 354 14.60 1.54 -1.12
N GLY A 355 13.96 1.64 0.03
CA GLY A 355 12.93 2.63 0.27
C GLY A 355 12.07 2.32 1.49
N HIS A 356 11.05 3.14 1.68
CA HIS A 356 10.10 2.97 2.77
C HIS A 356 8.69 3.40 2.37
N PHE A 357 7.72 2.96 3.16
CA PHE A 357 6.32 3.36 3.06
C PHE A 357 6.00 4.42 4.10
N ALA A 358 5.14 5.38 3.73
CA ALA A 358 4.55 6.33 4.66
C ALA A 358 3.07 6.56 4.34
N TYR A 359 2.34 7.14 5.28
CA TYR A 359 0.98 7.60 5.01
C TYR A 359 0.97 8.74 4.00
N GLY A 360 -0.04 8.74 3.14
CA GLY A 360 -0.19 9.70 2.06
C GLY A 360 0.13 9.11 0.69
N GLY A 361 0.05 9.93 -0.33
CA GLY A 361 0.43 9.61 -1.71
C GLY A 361 1.84 10.10 -2.02
N SER A 362 2.49 9.46 -2.99
CA SER A 362 3.77 9.95 -3.50
C SER A 362 3.57 11.24 -4.28
N LYS A 363 4.09 12.34 -3.73
CA LYS A 363 4.40 13.53 -4.52
C LYS A 363 5.86 13.38 -4.98
N TYR A 364 6.11 12.62 -6.02
CA TYR A 364 7.39 12.83 -6.69
C TYR A 364 7.31 14.18 -7.39
N PRO A 365 8.16 15.17 -7.03
CA PRO A 365 8.47 16.21 -7.98
C PRO A 365 8.93 15.44 -9.22
N THR A 366 8.28 15.67 -10.36
CA THR A 366 8.78 15.21 -11.66
C THR A 366 10.28 15.41 -11.62
N LEU A 367 11.04 14.31 -11.59
CA LEU A 367 12.49 14.37 -11.59
C LEU A 367 12.89 15.38 -12.65
N PRO A 368 13.72 16.37 -12.35
CA PRO A 368 14.12 17.34 -13.36
C PRO A 368 14.67 16.54 -14.52
N LYS A 369 14.04 16.70 -15.69
CA LYS A 369 14.53 16.08 -16.93
C LYS A 369 16.02 16.40 -17.01
N ARG A 370 16.89 15.39 -16.82
CA ARG A 370 18.31 15.57 -17.07
C ARG A 370 18.39 16.16 -18.48
N ARG A 371 18.82 17.39 -18.58
CA ARG A 371 19.30 17.91 -19.87
C ARG A 371 20.53 17.09 -20.20
N ILE A 372 20.41 16.37 -21.30
CA ILE A 372 21.53 15.66 -21.96
C ILE A 372 22.58 16.70 -22.37
#